data_21f0062e7eef2449bfac02eef2efdcd8
#
_entry.id   21f0062e7eef2449bfac02eef2efdcd8
#
_cell.length_a   1.000
_cell.length_b   1.000
_cell.length_c   1.000
_cell.angle_alpha   90.00
_cell.angle_beta   90.00
_cell.angle_gamma   90.00
#
_symmetry.space_group_name_H-M   'P 1'
#
loop_
_entity.id
_entity.type
_entity.pdbx_description
1 polymer ?
#
loop_
_entity_poly.entity_id
_entity_poly.type
_entity_poly.pdbx_seq_one_letter_code
_entity_poly.pdbx_strand_id
1 'polypeptide(L)'
;IGPEVAVTGATGFYDYQTNGECRHFINRFAADNISAVYTISTDSLNIESSRRTVYSFSTNDGNSWYNAEQVPSGIRSGFPSLTVTNTGEAVICNHYVISGQSRGVLAIDVAPLAASFLFYYSPSVIAWPGCSKFSNGLVLVGGVTYYNSLATDTGIVTIFNPSSGLFSNTNRFLGSNITNHSYMRWTYASGPDGKALYLLDPLNDTGGNNGYNRMFISFTSNSGLNWSPSMLEFYNPQVLAGEFAIPYLGLAAIYD
;
A
#
# COMPACT_ATOMS: atom_id res chain seq x y z
N ILE A 1 6.76 4.85 -28.24
CA ILE A 1 6.25 3.74 -27.40
C ILE A 1 7.03 2.51 -27.86
N GLY A 2 7.77 1.89 -26.95
CA GLY A 2 8.50 0.65 -27.22
C GLY A 2 7.55 -0.55 -27.37
N PRO A 3 8.05 -1.71 -27.79
CA PRO A 3 7.23 -2.91 -27.85
C PRO A 3 6.72 -3.30 -26.48
N GLU A 4 5.49 -3.76 -26.41
CA GLU A 4 4.93 -4.33 -25.20
C GLU A 4 5.60 -5.68 -24.91
N VAL A 5 6.04 -5.86 -23.67
CA VAL A 5 6.61 -7.11 -23.18
C VAL A 5 5.72 -7.64 -22.07
N ALA A 6 5.19 -8.84 -22.24
CA ALA A 6 4.38 -9.47 -21.22
C ALA A 6 5.22 -9.77 -19.96
N VAL A 7 4.74 -9.37 -18.81
CA VAL A 7 5.27 -9.83 -17.51
C VAL A 7 4.83 -11.29 -17.37
N THR A 8 5.74 -12.19 -17.70
CA THR A 8 5.44 -13.62 -17.81
C THR A 8 5.35 -14.31 -16.47
N GLY A 9 4.61 -15.42 -16.42
CA GLY A 9 4.66 -16.42 -15.36
C GLY A 9 3.39 -16.60 -14.55
N ALA A 10 2.40 -15.75 -14.66
CA ALA A 10 1.07 -16.05 -14.17
C ALA A 10 0.02 -15.54 -15.15
N THR A 11 -0.81 -16.43 -15.61
CA THR A 11 -2.07 -16.10 -16.26
C THR A 11 -3.16 -16.14 -15.21
N GLY A 12 -3.97 -15.09 -15.13
CA GLY A 12 -5.06 -15.02 -14.18
C GLY A 12 -6.29 -14.40 -14.81
N PHE A 13 -7.43 -14.63 -14.20
CA PHE A 13 -8.72 -14.06 -14.63
C PHE A 13 -9.00 -12.70 -14.01
N TYR A 14 -8.06 -12.16 -13.26
CA TYR A 14 -8.27 -10.98 -12.46
C TYR A 14 -6.97 -10.17 -12.37
N ASP A 15 -7.06 -8.91 -12.74
CA ASP A 15 -5.95 -7.96 -12.76
C ASP A 15 -6.16 -6.75 -11.83
N TYR A 16 -7.13 -6.83 -10.92
CA TYR A 16 -7.48 -5.73 -10.05
C TYR A 16 -6.38 -5.47 -9.01
N GLN A 17 -5.66 -4.39 -9.18
CA GLN A 17 -4.47 -4.09 -8.38
C GLN A 17 -4.80 -3.29 -7.13
N THR A 18 -5.87 -2.51 -7.12
CA THR A 18 -6.16 -1.56 -6.05
C THR A 18 -7.66 -1.30 -5.89
N ASN A 19 -8.07 -0.94 -4.68
CA ASN A 19 -9.40 -0.46 -4.36
C ASN A 19 -9.50 1.08 -4.39
N GLY A 20 -8.72 1.74 -5.23
CA GLY A 20 -8.74 3.19 -5.42
C GLY A 20 -7.57 3.93 -4.75
N GLU A 21 -6.63 3.22 -4.14
CA GLU A 21 -5.38 3.81 -3.66
C GLU A 21 -4.29 3.70 -4.72
N CYS A 22 -3.47 4.73 -4.85
CA CYS A 22 -2.23 4.66 -5.61
C CYS A 22 -1.21 3.82 -4.86
N ARG A 23 -0.79 2.69 -5.47
CA ARG A 23 0.24 1.82 -4.90
C ARG A 23 1.40 1.68 -5.85
N HIS A 24 2.56 1.40 -5.29
CA HIS A 24 3.75 1.12 -6.08
C HIS A 24 3.78 -0.36 -6.41
N PHE A 25 3.65 -0.69 -7.69
CA PHE A 25 3.62 -2.09 -8.18
C PHE A 25 4.91 -2.50 -8.86
N ILE A 26 5.70 -1.54 -9.29
CA ILE A 26 6.95 -1.74 -10.01
C ILE A 26 8.03 -0.92 -9.32
N ASN A 27 9.20 -1.51 -9.14
CA ASN A 27 10.37 -0.83 -8.62
C ASN A 27 11.61 -1.21 -9.42
N ARG A 28 12.40 -0.21 -9.78
CA ARG A 28 13.72 -0.37 -10.40
C ARG A 28 14.78 0.02 -9.37
N PHE A 29 15.69 -0.87 -9.01
CA PHE A 29 16.72 -0.57 -8.03
C PHE A 29 18.15 -0.54 -8.62
N ALA A 30 18.33 -1.05 -9.84
CA ALA A 30 19.55 -0.98 -10.63
C ALA A 30 19.20 -0.77 -12.10
N ALA A 31 20.19 -0.48 -12.94
CA ALA A 31 19.97 -0.14 -14.34
C ALA A 31 19.07 -1.13 -15.07
N ASP A 32 19.30 -2.44 -14.87
CA ASP A 32 18.62 -3.51 -15.61
C ASP A 32 17.64 -4.32 -14.75
N ASN A 33 17.61 -4.07 -13.42
CA ASN A 33 16.85 -4.87 -12.47
C ASN A 33 15.52 -4.19 -12.12
N ILE A 34 14.44 -4.86 -12.46
CA ILE A 34 13.07 -4.40 -12.20
C ILE A 34 12.33 -5.49 -11.45
N SER A 35 11.64 -5.13 -10.39
CA SER A 35 10.71 -5.98 -9.65
C SER A 35 9.28 -5.51 -9.89
N ALA A 36 8.34 -6.44 -9.98
CA ALA A 36 6.92 -6.17 -10.14
C ALA A 36 6.08 -7.07 -9.24
N VAL A 37 4.99 -6.52 -8.71
CA VAL A 37 3.97 -7.25 -7.96
C VAL A 37 2.60 -6.96 -8.51
N TYR A 38 1.72 -7.95 -8.49
CA TYR A 38 0.35 -7.79 -8.94
C TYR A 38 -0.58 -8.82 -8.30
N THR A 39 -1.87 -8.59 -8.40
CA THR A 39 -2.89 -9.51 -7.92
C THR A 39 -3.42 -10.32 -9.09
N ILE A 40 -3.50 -11.63 -8.92
CA ILE A 40 -4.19 -12.52 -9.85
C ILE A 40 -5.29 -13.29 -9.14
N SER A 41 -6.21 -13.85 -9.92
CA SER A 41 -7.10 -14.93 -9.50
C SER A 41 -6.93 -16.12 -10.43
N THR A 42 -6.87 -17.30 -9.87
CA THR A 42 -6.71 -18.56 -10.65
C THR A 42 -8.05 -19.20 -11.01
N ASP A 43 -9.16 -18.67 -10.46
CA ASP A 43 -10.52 -19.17 -10.67
C ASP A 43 -11.45 -18.00 -10.98
N SER A 44 -12.03 -18.00 -12.19
CA SER A 44 -12.96 -16.96 -12.64
C SER A 44 -14.31 -16.97 -11.92
N LEU A 45 -14.70 -18.11 -11.34
CA LEU A 45 -15.96 -18.27 -10.61
C LEU A 45 -15.83 -17.92 -9.14
N ASN A 46 -14.60 -17.99 -8.59
CA ASN A 46 -14.30 -17.72 -7.19
C ASN A 46 -13.13 -16.73 -7.04
N ILE A 47 -13.23 -15.59 -7.70
CA ILE A 47 -12.18 -14.58 -7.76
C ILE A 47 -11.66 -14.22 -6.37
N GLU A 48 -12.55 -13.99 -5.42
CA GLU A 48 -12.19 -13.59 -4.07
C GLU A 48 -11.38 -14.64 -3.31
N SER A 49 -11.77 -15.91 -3.39
CA SER A 49 -11.11 -16.99 -2.65
C SER A 49 -9.82 -17.46 -3.31
N SER A 50 -9.74 -17.36 -4.64
CA SER A 50 -8.58 -17.78 -5.42
C SER A 50 -7.54 -16.69 -5.63
N ARG A 51 -7.79 -15.47 -5.13
CA ARG A 51 -6.90 -14.32 -5.27
C ARG A 51 -5.53 -14.56 -4.62
N ARG A 52 -4.48 -14.18 -5.34
CA ARG A 52 -3.07 -14.32 -4.92
C ARG A 52 -2.28 -13.07 -5.31
N THR A 53 -1.33 -12.72 -4.48
CA THR A 53 -0.24 -11.81 -4.85
C THR A 53 0.83 -12.60 -5.56
N VAL A 54 1.35 -12.08 -6.65
CA VAL A 54 2.48 -12.65 -7.37
C VAL A 54 3.59 -11.62 -7.52
N TYR A 55 4.82 -12.12 -7.51
CA TYR A 55 6.03 -11.35 -7.72
C TYR A 55 6.74 -11.86 -8.95
N SER A 56 7.22 -10.94 -9.77
CA SER A 56 8.06 -11.24 -10.93
C SER A 56 9.18 -10.24 -11.03
N PHE A 57 10.26 -10.58 -11.71
CA PHE A 57 11.38 -9.67 -11.89
C PHE A 57 12.01 -9.81 -13.29
N SER A 58 12.73 -8.77 -13.67
CA SER A 58 13.54 -8.72 -14.89
C SER A 58 14.97 -8.32 -14.52
N THR A 59 15.96 -8.85 -15.24
CA THR A 59 17.38 -8.52 -15.12
C THR A 59 17.92 -7.88 -16.39
N ASN A 60 17.08 -7.49 -17.30
CA ASN A 60 17.44 -6.92 -18.60
C ASN A 60 16.50 -5.79 -19.02
N ASP A 61 16.22 -4.89 -18.09
CA ASP A 61 15.42 -3.69 -18.32
C ASP A 61 14.00 -3.97 -18.82
N GLY A 62 13.39 -5.07 -18.36
CA GLY A 62 12.03 -5.45 -18.71
C GLY A 62 11.89 -6.15 -20.06
N ASN A 63 12.99 -6.42 -20.78
CA ASN A 63 12.94 -7.13 -22.07
C ASN A 63 12.52 -8.61 -21.92
N SER A 64 12.76 -9.20 -20.77
CA SER A 64 12.20 -10.49 -20.38
C SER A 64 11.97 -10.54 -18.88
N TRP A 65 11.05 -11.41 -18.46
CA TRP A 65 10.65 -11.55 -17.07
C TRP A 65 10.78 -13.00 -16.63
N TYR A 66 11.20 -13.19 -15.39
CA TYR A 66 11.21 -14.50 -14.76
C TYR A 66 9.80 -14.88 -14.30
N ASN A 67 9.58 -16.19 -14.16
CA ASN A 67 8.30 -16.72 -13.73
C ASN A 67 7.85 -16.10 -12.43
N ALA A 68 6.56 -15.83 -12.35
CA ALA A 68 5.98 -15.22 -11.18
C ALA A 68 5.86 -16.23 -10.03
N GLU A 69 6.32 -15.81 -8.84
CA GLU A 69 6.15 -16.58 -7.61
C GLU A 69 4.96 -16.04 -6.81
N GLN A 70 4.16 -16.94 -6.25
CA GLN A 70 3.09 -16.56 -5.34
C GLN A 70 3.66 -16.13 -3.98
N VAL A 71 3.25 -14.96 -3.50
CA VAL A 71 3.74 -14.37 -2.26
C VAL A 71 2.58 -14.07 -1.32
N PRO A 72 2.37 -14.95 -0.36
CA PRO A 72 2.92 -16.27 -0.08
C PRO A 72 2.25 -17.37 -0.90
N SER A 73 2.95 -18.48 -1.02
CA SER A 73 2.43 -19.65 -1.72
C SER A 73 1.19 -20.22 -1.03
N GLY A 74 0.15 -20.48 -1.83
CA GLY A 74 -1.05 -21.19 -1.38
C GLY A 74 -2.01 -20.42 -0.48
N ILE A 75 -1.72 -19.17 -0.11
CA ILE A 75 -2.58 -18.38 0.78
C ILE A 75 -3.27 -17.25 0.01
N ARG A 76 -4.55 -17.03 0.35
CA ARG A 76 -5.30 -15.89 -0.18
C ARG A 76 -4.62 -14.58 0.21
N SER A 77 -4.21 -13.83 -0.78
CA SER A 77 -3.54 -12.53 -0.63
C SER A 77 -3.94 -11.59 -1.77
N GLY A 78 -3.49 -10.36 -1.75
CA GLY A 78 -3.74 -9.42 -2.84
C GLY A 78 -3.51 -7.98 -2.42
N PHE A 79 -3.77 -7.06 -3.34
CA PHE A 79 -3.56 -5.64 -3.15
C PHE A 79 -2.13 -5.32 -2.67
N PRO A 80 -1.11 -5.81 -3.39
CA PRO A 80 0.27 -5.63 -2.97
C PRO A 80 0.73 -4.20 -3.17
N SER A 81 1.77 -3.85 -2.42
CA SER A 81 2.61 -2.68 -2.63
C SER A 81 4.06 -3.12 -2.56
N LEU A 82 4.91 -2.55 -3.38
CA LEU A 82 6.30 -2.92 -3.55
C LEU A 82 7.23 -1.76 -3.25
N THR A 83 8.25 -2.03 -2.47
CA THR A 83 9.47 -1.22 -2.40
C THR A 83 10.69 -2.15 -2.40
N VAL A 84 11.89 -1.61 -2.32
CA VAL A 84 13.13 -2.39 -2.23
C VAL A 84 13.98 -1.87 -1.07
N THR A 85 14.78 -2.72 -0.48
CA THR A 85 15.79 -2.31 0.52
C THR A 85 16.92 -1.50 -0.14
N ASN A 86 17.86 -1.00 0.64
CA ASN A 86 19.03 -0.30 0.09
C ASN A 86 19.99 -1.25 -0.65
N THR A 87 19.88 -2.53 -0.41
CA THR A 87 20.67 -3.59 -1.04
C THR A 87 19.95 -4.27 -2.20
N GLY A 88 18.67 -3.93 -2.43
CA GLY A 88 17.91 -4.35 -3.61
C GLY A 88 16.94 -5.51 -3.38
N GLU A 89 16.80 -6.03 -2.15
CA GLU A 89 15.81 -7.05 -1.84
C GLU A 89 14.40 -6.46 -1.98
N ALA A 90 13.50 -7.17 -2.63
CA ALA A 90 12.11 -6.79 -2.74
C ALA A 90 11.42 -6.82 -1.36
N VAL A 91 10.67 -5.78 -1.05
CA VAL A 91 9.80 -5.67 0.13
C VAL A 91 8.37 -5.53 -0.35
N ILE A 92 7.59 -6.57 -0.16
CA ILE A 92 6.21 -6.66 -0.61
C ILE A 92 5.30 -6.56 0.60
N CYS A 93 4.44 -5.56 0.61
CA CYS A 93 3.39 -5.41 1.59
C CYS A 93 2.07 -5.83 0.96
N ASN A 94 1.37 -6.78 1.55
CA ASN A 94 0.13 -7.27 0.98
C ASN A 94 -0.94 -7.58 2.04
N HIS A 95 -2.15 -7.69 1.56
CA HIS A 95 -3.32 -8.05 2.33
C HIS A 95 -3.42 -9.56 2.46
N TYR A 96 -3.41 -10.02 3.68
CA TYR A 96 -3.47 -11.42 4.06
C TYR A 96 -4.75 -11.72 4.82
N VAL A 97 -5.31 -12.87 4.62
CA VAL A 97 -6.42 -13.37 5.46
C VAL A 97 -5.93 -14.57 6.25
N ILE A 98 -5.75 -14.40 7.56
CA ILE A 98 -5.37 -15.46 8.48
C ILE A 98 -6.50 -15.65 9.50
N SER A 99 -7.02 -16.85 9.59
CA SER A 99 -8.12 -17.19 10.52
C SER A 99 -9.31 -16.23 10.41
N GLY A 100 -9.67 -15.85 9.18
CA GLY A 100 -10.78 -14.94 8.90
C GLY A 100 -10.51 -13.47 9.19
N GLN A 101 -9.31 -13.10 9.64
CA GLN A 101 -8.92 -11.73 9.89
C GLN A 101 -7.94 -11.21 8.82
N SER A 102 -8.20 -10.00 8.36
CA SER A 102 -7.27 -9.29 7.48
C SER A 102 -6.06 -8.80 8.27
N ARG A 103 -4.86 -9.11 7.77
CA ARG A 103 -3.60 -8.65 8.37
C ARG A 103 -2.68 -8.09 7.31
N GLY A 104 -1.93 -7.07 7.69
CA GLY A 104 -0.78 -6.60 6.90
C GLY A 104 0.40 -7.54 7.08
N VAL A 105 0.96 -7.99 5.99
CA VAL A 105 2.15 -8.84 5.98
C VAL A 105 3.19 -8.23 5.07
N LEU A 106 4.43 -8.19 5.56
CA LEU A 106 5.60 -7.90 4.77
C LEU A 106 6.26 -9.22 4.36
N ALA A 107 6.51 -9.37 3.07
CA ALA A 107 7.38 -10.41 2.52
C ALA A 107 8.66 -9.74 2.03
N ILE A 108 9.80 -10.20 2.51
CA ILE A 108 11.11 -9.66 2.13
C ILE A 108 11.91 -10.74 1.44
N ASP A 109 12.39 -10.44 0.24
CA ASP A 109 13.27 -11.35 -0.49
C ASP A 109 14.57 -11.59 0.30
N VAL A 110 15.04 -12.81 0.34
CA VAL A 110 16.26 -13.17 1.10
C VAL A 110 17.54 -12.61 0.46
N ALA A 111 17.47 -12.28 -0.82
CA ALA A 111 18.51 -11.61 -1.58
C ALA A 111 17.87 -10.90 -2.79
N PRO A 112 18.52 -9.92 -3.41
CA PRO A 112 18.00 -9.28 -4.61
C PRO A 112 17.64 -10.29 -5.69
N LEU A 113 16.37 -10.26 -6.14
CA LEU A 113 15.84 -11.11 -7.21
C LEU A 113 15.89 -12.62 -6.95
N ALA A 114 15.99 -13.06 -5.68
CA ALA A 114 15.98 -14.48 -5.33
C ALA A 114 14.57 -15.10 -5.39
N ALA A 115 13.53 -14.27 -5.31
CA ALA A 115 12.13 -14.70 -5.25
C ALA A 115 11.85 -15.72 -4.13
N SER A 116 12.58 -15.59 -3.03
CA SER A 116 12.46 -16.41 -1.83
C SER A 116 12.25 -15.51 -0.63
N PHE A 117 11.11 -15.63 0.06
CA PHE A 117 10.64 -14.61 0.98
C PHE A 117 10.61 -15.04 2.43
N LEU A 118 11.07 -14.15 3.32
CA LEU A 118 10.80 -14.17 4.75
C LEU A 118 9.55 -13.32 5.03
N PHE A 119 8.71 -13.80 5.96
CA PHE A 119 7.43 -13.16 6.27
C PHE A 119 7.42 -12.54 7.65
N TYR A 120 6.96 -11.29 7.73
CA TYR A 120 6.83 -10.51 8.95
C TYR A 120 5.42 -9.99 9.09
N TYR A 121 4.84 -10.17 10.26
CA TYR A 121 3.46 -9.79 10.53
C TYR A 121 3.42 -8.48 11.29
N SER A 122 2.62 -7.53 10.83
CA SER A 122 2.39 -6.29 11.55
C SER A 122 1.83 -6.57 12.96
N PRO A 123 2.33 -5.85 13.99
CA PRO A 123 1.81 -6.00 15.35
C PRO A 123 0.36 -5.57 15.50
N SER A 124 -0.12 -4.76 14.57
CA SER A 124 -1.51 -4.31 14.51
C SER A 124 -2.22 -4.88 13.28
N VAL A 125 -3.53 -5.01 13.36
CA VAL A 125 -4.36 -5.31 12.19
C VAL A 125 -4.27 -4.11 11.26
N ILE A 126 -3.75 -4.32 10.06
CA ILE A 126 -3.67 -3.33 8.99
C ILE A 126 -4.39 -3.91 7.78
N ALA A 127 -5.43 -3.22 7.36
CA ALA A 127 -6.12 -3.54 6.12
C ALA A 127 -5.49 -2.76 4.96
N TRP A 128 -5.47 -3.39 3.80
CA TRP A 128 -4.90 -2.84 2.56
C TRP A 128 -3.52 -2.19 2.77
N PRO A 129 -2.56 -2.92 3.34
CA PRO A 129 -1.28 -2.35 3.69
C PRO A 129 -0.50 -1.92 2.45
N GLY A 130 0.30 -0.89 2.62
CA GLY A 130 1.27 -0.46 1.64
C GLY A 130 2.61 -0.14 2.28
N CYS A 131 3.66 -0.08 1.49
CA CYS A 131 5.00 0.18 2.00
C CYS A 131 5.78 1.19 1.13
N SER A 132 6.65 1.94 1.79
CA SER A 132 7.60 2.83 1.14
C SER A 132 8.89 2.88 1.95
N LYS A 133 10.03 3.04 1.29
CA LYS A 133 11.33 3.03 1.92
C LYS A 133 11.81 4.44 2.24
N PHE A 134 12.37 4.64 3.43
CA PHE A 134 13.19 5.81 3.75
C PHE A 134 14.61 5.64 3.23
N SER A 135 15.31 6.74 3.05
CA SER A 135 16.72 6.75 2.61
C SER A 135 17.67 6.01 3.55
N ASN A 136 17.35 5.95 4.83
CA ASN A 136 18.11 5.18 5.84
C ASN A 136 17.81 3.66 5.83
N GLY A 137 17.00 3.18 4.90
CA GLY A 137 16.66 1.75 4.76
C GLY A 137 15.51 1.25 5.62
N LEU A 138 14.97 2.07 6.51
CA LEU A 138 13.72 1.74 7.21
C LEU A 138 12.55 1.74 6.23
N VAL A 139 11.52 0.93 6.51
CA VAL A 139 10.33 0.81 5.68
C VAL A 139 9.13 1.34 6.44
N LEU A 140 8.47 2.34 5.87
CA LEU A 140 7.15 2.78 6.28
C LEU A 140 6.13 1.74 5.82
N VAL A 141 5.29 1.27 6.73
CA VAL A 141 4.15 0.40 6.44
C VAL A 141 2.90 1.12 6.92
N GLY A 142 2.00 1.40 6.01
CA GLY A 142 0.77 2.13 6.31
C GLY A 142 -0.47 1.40 5.82
N GLY A 143 -1.61 1.80 6.33
CA GLY A 143 -2.92 1.27 5.98
C GLY A 143 -4.01 1.81 6.89
N VAL A 144 -5.11 1.08 6.97
CA VAL A 144 -6.23 1.39 7.88
C VAL A 144 -6.45 0.22 8.82
N THR A 145 -7.01 0.47 9.99
CA THR A 145 -7.35 -0.58 10.94
C THR A 145 -8.82 -0.99 10.80
N TYR A 146 -9.11 -2.27 11.04
CA TYR A 146 -10.48 -2.74 11.24
C TYR A 146 -10.85 -2.67 12.72
N TYR A 147 -12.02 -2.14 13.00
CA TYR A 147 -12.66 -2.22 14.31
C TYR A 147 -14.00 -2.95 14.15
N ASN A 148 -14.18 -4.04 14.87
CA ASN A 148 -15.41 -4.86 14.84
C ASN A 148 -15.90 -5.24 13.43
N SER A 149 -15.00 -5.70 12.56
CA SER A 149 -15.30 -6.11 11.18
C SER A 149 -15.76 -5.00 10.22
N LEU A 150 -15.78 -3.77 10.66
CA LEU A 150 -16.01 -2.60 9.83
C LEU A 150 -14.68 -1.91 9.58
N ALA A 151 -14.46 -1.43 8.35
CA ALA A 151 -13.33 -0.54 8.07
C ALA A 151 -13.46 0.67 9.00
N THR A 152 -12.43 0.91 9.79
CA THR A 152 -12.49 2.00 10.76
C THR A 152 -11.94 3.28 10.17
N ASP A 153 -12.30 4.35 10.82
CA ASP A 153 -11.87 5.72 10.66
C ASP A 153 -10.42 5.99 11.08
N THR A 154 -9.61 4.95 11.26
CA THR A 154 -8.26 5.09 11.82
C THR A 154 -7.22 4.68 10.80
N GLY A 155 -6.45 5.66 10.33
CA GLY A 155 -5.19 5.41 9.63
C GLY A 155 -4.14 4.88 10.59
N ILE A 156 -3.30 3.98 10.13
CA ILE A 156 -2.23 3.38 10.92
C ILE A 156 -0.94 3.34 10.11
N VAL A 157 0.15 3.71 10.74
CA VAL A 157 1.50 3.54 10.20
C VAL A 157 2.39 2.90 11.24
N THR A 158 3.30 2.08 10.78
CA THR A 158 4.37 1.49 11.60
C THR A 158 5.66 1.47 10.80
N ILE A 159 6.78 1.45 11.49
CA ILE A 159 8.10 1.41 10.87
C ILE A 159 8.65 0.02 11.02
N PHE A 160 9.12 -0.52 9.92
CA PHE A 160 9.80 -1.82 9.90
C PHE A 160 11.29 -1.63 9.59
N ASN A 161 12.12 -2.33 10.33
CA ASN A 161 13.56 -2.37 10.10
C ASN A 161 13.92 -3.71 9.46
N PRO A 162 14.27 -3.75 8.15
CA PRO A 162 14.63 -4.99 7.47
C PRO A 162 15.84 -5.71 8.07
N SER A 163 16.81 -4.95 8.59
CA SER A 163 18.04 -5.55 9.16
C SER A 163 17.80 -6.31 10.46
N SER A 164 16.80 -5.90 11.25
CA SER A 164 16.47 -6.58 12.52
C SER A 164 15.23 -7.45 12.43
N GLY A 165 14.41 -7.29 11.39
CA GLY A 165 13.11 -7.95 11.26
C GLY A 165 12.05 -7.44 12.25
N LEU A 166 12.21 -6.25 12.82
CA LEU A 166 11.35 -5.74 13.87
C LEU A 166 10.52 -4.55 13.40
N PHE A 167 9.28 -4.52 13.87
CA PHE A 167 8.41 -3.36 13.79
C PHE A 167 8.61 -2.44 15.00
N SER A 168 8.49 -1.15 14.76
CA SER A 168 8.58 -0.10 15.79
C SER A 168 7.65 1.07 15.47
N ASN A 169 7.46 1.97 16.44
CA ASN A 169 6.81 3.27 16.24
C ASN A 169 5.46 3.18 15.51
N THR A 170 4.55 2.41 16.06
CA THR A 170 3.18 2.36 15.55
C THR A 170 2.42 3.62 15.95
N ASN A 171 1.99 4.39 14.96
CA ASN A 171 1.18 5.58 15.12
C ASN A 171 -0.21 5.36 14.54
N ARG A 172 -1.22 5.91 15.20
CA ARG A 172 -2.61 5.87 14.76
C ARG A 172 -3.10 7.29 14.54
N PHE A 173 -3.73 7.51 13.41
CA PHE A 173 -4.31 8.79 13.03
C PHE A 173 -5.82 8.68 13.12
N LEU A 174 -6.38 9.27 14.15
CA LEU A 174 -7.83 9.38 14.32
C LEU A 174 -8.30 10.60 13.54
N GLY A 175 -9.26 10.40 12.65
CA GLY A 175 -10.05 11.51 12.17
C GLY A 175 -10.86 12.06 13.32
N SER A 176 -10.48 13.22 13.88
CA SER A 176 -11.24 13.84 14.95
C SER A 176 -12.63 14.23 14.43
N ASN A 177 -13.67 13.81 15.16
CA ASN A 177 -15.08 14.17 14.94
C ASN A 177 -15.78 13.56 13.74
N ILE A 178 -15.30 12.45 13.20
CA ILE A 178 -15.98 11.79 12.11
C ILE A 178 -16.69 10.54 12.67
N THR A 179 -17.99 10.64 12.84
CA THR A 179 -18.87 9.54 13.25
C THR A 179 -19.50 8.96 11.99
N ASN A 180 -19.26 7.70 11.66
CA ASN A 180 -19.82 6.95 10.54
C ASN A 180 -19.00 6.90 9.26
N HIS A 181 -17.72 6.48 9.33
CA HIS A 181 -16.96 6.17 8.12
C HIS A 181 -17.12 4.71 7.71
N SER A 182 -17.42 4.48 6.44
CA SER A 182 -17.45 3.13 5.90
C SER A 182 -16.15 2.72 5.21
N TYR A 183 -15.39 3.64 4.65
CA TYR A 183 -14.11 3.35 3.98
C TYR A 183 -13.21 4.60 3.96
N MET A 184 -11.94 4.41 4.24
CA MET A 184 -10.93 5.45 4.11
C MET A 184 -10.00 5.13 2.95
N ARG A 185 -9.78 6.12 2.11
CA ARG A 185 -8.66 6.08 1.15
C ARG A 185 -7.43 6.62 1.83
N TRP A 186 -6.31 6.09 1.50
CA TRP A 186 -5.05 6.54 2.04
C TRP A 186 -3.93 6.38 1.01
N THR A 187 -2.94 7.23 1.12
CA THR A 187 -1.71 7.14 0.36
C THR A 187 -0.55 7.66 1.19
N TYR A 188 0.64 7.38 0.76
CA TYR A 188 1.86 7.77 1.45
C TYR A 188 2.98 7.97 0.45
N ALA A 189 3.96 8.77 0.86
CA ALA A 189 5.25 8.86 0.20
C ALA A 189 6.34 9.01 1.25
N SER A 190 7.48 8.39 1.02
CA SER A 190 8.69 8.64 1.78
C SER A 190 9.72 9.32 0.89
N GLY A 191 10.43 10.27 1.46
CA GLY A 191 11.46 11.05 0.80
C GLY A 191 12.83 10.87 1.44
N PRO A 192 13.82 11.64 0.98
CA PRO A 192 15.12 11.68 1.60
C PRO A 192 15.05 12.23 3.04
N ASP A 193 16.13 12.07 3.78
CA ASP A 193 16.32 12.63 5.13
C ASP A 193 15.27 12.22 6.15
N GLY A 194 14.69 11.03 6.01
CA GLY A 194 13.70 10.50 6.94
C GLY A 194 12.34 11.19 6.88
N LYS A 195 12.06 11.94 5.82
CA LYS A 195 10.77 12.57 5.60
C LYS A 195 9.77 11.59 5.04
N ALA A 196 8.51 11.68 5.50
CA ALA A 196 7.39 10.99 4.89
C ALA A 196 6.09 11.74 5.10
N LEU A 197 5.16 11.48 4.22
CA LEU A 197 3.81 12.00 4.24
C LEU A 197 2.83 10.82 4.24
N TYR A 198 1.81 10.91 5.05
CA TYR A 198 0.68 10.00 5.04
C TYR A 198 -0.60 10.81 4.88
N LEU A 199 -1.38 10.48 3.87
CA LEU A 199 -2.64 11.11 3.54
C LEU A 199 -3.79 10.15 3.81
N LEU A 200 -4.85 10.65 4.40
CA LEU A 200 -6.04 9.91 4.72
C LEU A 200 -7.26 10.70 4.26
N ASP A 201 -8.06 10.11 3.38
CA ASP A 201 -9.27 10.70 2.83
C ASP A 201 -10.50 9.88 3.30
N PRO A 202 -11.40 10.44 4.10
CA PRO A 202 -12.63 9.79 4.48
C PRO A 202 -13.62 9.77 3.31
N LEU A 203 -13.97 8.58 2.81
CA LEU A 203 -14.83 8.40 1.64
C LEU A 203 -16.29 8.80 1.83
N ASN A 204 -16.81 8.82 3.05
CA ASN A 204 -18.20 9.15 3.33
C ASN A 204 -18.28 9.99 4.61
N ASP A 205 -18.06 11.27 4.51
CA ASP A 205 -18.46 12.18 5.59
C ASP A 205 -19.96 12.45 5.48
N THR A 206 -20.79 11.55 6.01
CA THR A 206 -22.24 11.72 6.06
C THR A 206 -22.71 12.67 7.16
N GLY A 207 -21.78 13.15 7.98
CA GLY A 207 -22.08 14.01 9.14
C GLY A 207 -22.14 15.50 8.84
N GLY A 208 -21.76 15.92 7.64
CA GLY A 208 -21.69 17.33 7.30
C GLY A 208 -22.52 17.72 6.11
N ASN A 209 -23.66 18.32 6.32
CA ASN A 209 -24.47 18.99 5.28
C ASN A 209 -23.74 20.16 4.60
N ASN A 210 -22.43 20.26 4.70
CA ASN A 210 -21.74 21.51 4.41
C ASN A 210 -20.76 21.43 3.23
N GLY A 211 -20.71 20.33 2.47
CA GLY A 211 -19.87 20.24 1.27
C GLY A 211 -18.36 20.36 1.53
N TYR A 212 -17.91 20.04 2.73
CA TYR A 212 -16.48 20.02 3.05
C TYR A 212 -15.87 18.68 2.68
N ASN A 213 -14.89 18.73 1.80
CA ASN A 213 -13.96 17.62 1.64
C ASN A 213 -12.82 17.80 2.65
N ARG A 214 -12.65 16.84 3.52
CA ARG A 214 -11.57 16.84 4.53
C ARG A 214 -10.52 15.85 4.15
N MET A 215 -9.28 16.27 4.20
CA MET A 215 -8.12 15.40 4.05
C MET A 215 -7.23 15.54 5.28
N PHE A 216 -6.85 14.41 5.85
CA PHE A 216 -5.89 14.38 6.94
C PHE A 216 -4.50 14.12 6.38
N ILE A 217 -3.58 15.00 6.72
CA ILE A 217 -2.18 14.87 6.36
C ILE A 217 -1.41 14.65 7.65
N SER A 218 -0.58 13.63 7.66
CA SER A 218 0.39 13.40 8.72
C SER A 218 1.79 13.38 8.13
N PHE A 219 2.69 14.08 8.77
CA PHE A 219 4.03 14.30 8.25
C PHE A 219 5.06 13.94 9.31
N THR A 220 6.16 13.34 8.90
CA THR A 220 7.34 13.07 9.70
C THR A 220 8.58 13.58 9.01
N SER A 221 9.58 14.01 9.78
CA SER A 221 10.92 14.38 9.31
C SER A 221 12.04 13.56 9.97
N ASN A 222 11.69 12.50 10.68
CA ASN A 222 12.62 11.68 11.47
C ASN A 222 12.33 10.17 11.34
N SER A 223 12.06 9.73 10.11
CA SER A 223 11.81 8.32 9.76
C SER A 223 10.67 7.68 10.56
N GLY A 224 9.61 8.45 10.81
CA GLY A 224 8.41 7.94 11.47
C GLY A 224 8.49 7.86 13.00
N LEU A 225 9.54 8.41 13.63
CA LEU A 225 9.61 8.47 15.10
C LEU A 225 8.52 9.37 15.67
N ASN A 226 8.28 10.51 15.05
CA ASN A 226 7.21 11.44 15.41
C ASN A 226 6.44 11.87 14.16
N TRP A 227 5.16 12.08 14.32
CA TRP A 227 4.26 12.55 13.28
C TRP A 227 3.54 13.82 13.73
N SER A 228 3.46 14.78 12.83
CA SER A 228 2.69 16.00 13.02
C SER A 228 1.40 15.91 12.22
N PRO A 229 0.26 15.65 12.83
CA PRO A 229 -1.01 15.62 12.13
C PRO A 229 -1.42 17.03 11.72
N SER A 230 -1.92 17.16 10.52
CA SER A 230 -2.57 18.36 10.00
C SER A 230 -3.85 17.97 9.31
N MET A 231 -4.87 18.78 9.45
CA MET A 231 -6.12 18.62 8.70
C MET A 231 -6.17 19.70 7.62
N LEU A 232 -6.38 19.29 6.39
CA LEU A 232 -6.71 20.20 5.31
C LEU A 232 -8.22 20.11 5.06
N GLU A 233 -8.90 21.21 5.19
CA GLU A 233 -10.29 21.35 4.78
C GLU A 233 -10.33 22.05 3.42
N PHE A 234 -10.93 21.39 2.44
CA PHE A 234 -11.18 22.00 1.15
C PHE A 234 -12.64 22.43 1.13
N TYR A 235 -12.87 23.72 1.17
CA TYR A 235 -14.20 24.26 0.92
C TYR A 235 -14.44 24.33 -0.58
N ASN A 236 -15.41 23.57 -1.07
CA ASN A 236 -15.92 23.75 -2.43
C ASN A 236 -17.27 24.45 -2.38
N PRO A 237 -17.32 25.77 -2.57
CA PRO A 237 -18.57 26.54 -2.56
C PRO A 237 -19.47 26.25 -3.76
N GLN A 238 -19.03 25.46 -4.73
CA GLN A 238 -19.73 25.19 -5.99
C GLN A 238 -20.30 23.77 -6.10
N VAL A 239 -20.39 22.99 -5.05
CA VAL A 239 -21.23 21.81 -5.07
C VAL A 239 -22.66 22.26 -5.02
N LEU A 240 -23.14 22.77 -6.15
CA LEU A 240 -24.55 22.97 -6.43
C LEU A 240 -25.23 21.60 -6.35
N ALA A 241 -26.37 21.57 -5.70
CA ALA A 241 -27.19 20.39 -5.49
C ALA A 241 -27.31 19.56 -6.79
N GLY A 242 -26.68 18.37 -6.79
CA GLY A 242 -26.78 17.42 -7.88
C GLY A 242 -25.47 17.04 -8.59
N GLU A 243 -24.38 17.75 -8.41
CA GLU A 243 -23.09 17.37 -8.98
C GLU A 243 -22.17 16.83 -7.90
N PHE A 244 -22.08 15.51 -7.80
CA PHE A 244 -21.02 14.83 -7.07
C PHE A 244 -19.75 14.88 -7.92
N ALA A 245 -19.00 15.95 -7.84
CA ALA A 245 -17.61 15.90 -8.19
C ALA A 245 -16.91 15.04 -7.10
N ILE A 246 -16.90 13.74 -7.28
CA ILE A 246 -15.98 12.88 -6.57
C ILE A 246 -14.65 13.13 -7.26
N PRO A 247 -13.71 13.85 -6.64
CA PRO A 247 -12.37 13.84 -7.16
C PRO A 247 -11.86 12.42 -6.91
N TYR A 248 -11.80 11.60 -7.94
CA TYR A 248 -10.89 10.48 -8.01
C TYR A 248 -9.48 11.10 -8.05
N LEU A 249 -9.07 11.63 -6.94
CA LEU A 249 -7.70 12.05 -6.76
C LEU A 249 -6.90 10.77 -6.56
N GLY A 250 -6.26 10.34 -7.63
CA GLY A 250 -5.05 9.57 -7.48
C GLY A 250 -4.06 10.48 -6.75
N LEU A 251 -3.95 10.33 -5.43
CA LEU A 251 -2.96 11.04 -4.65
C LEU A 251 -1.62 10.38 -4.93
N ALA A 252 -0.82 11.00 -5.77
CA ALA A 252 0.59 10.68 -5.91
C ALA A 252 1.36 11.71 -5.10
N ALA A 253 2.01 11.31 -4.04
CA ALA A 253 3.00 12.13 -3.36
C ALA A 253 4.35 11.84 -4.00
N ILE A 254 4.91 12.80 -4.70
CA ILE A 254 6.25 12.77 -5.25
C ILE A 254 7.09 13.69 -4.36
N TYR A 255 8.19 13.18 -3.88
CA TYR A 255 9.24 13.97 -3.26
C TYR A 255 10.31 14.24 -4.34
N ASP A 256 10.50 15.50 -4.66
CA ASP A 256 11.70 15.99 -5.38
C ASP A 256 12.87 16.18 -4.41
#